data_5e3e24fb03be4acc2e1e8ce9175119ab
#
_entry.id   5e3e24fb03be4acc2e1e8ce9175119ab
#
_cell.length_a   1.000
_cell.length_b   1.000
_cell.length_c   1.000
_cell.angle_alpha   90.00
_cell.angle_beta   90.00
_cell.angle_gamma   90.00
#
_symmetry.space_group_name_H-M   'P 1'
#
loop_
_entity.id
_entity.type
_entity.pdbx_description
1 polymer ?
#
loop_
_entity_poly.entity_id
_entity_poly.type
_entity_poly.pdbx_seq_one_letter_code
_entity_poly.pdbx_strand_id
1 'polypeptide(L)'
;PVVAQDGPPDIRFGAVEAFRDPVAAAEAGVGWDRILFYWSELQPNGPEEWNGYHVPDVWLNLAAEHGRQVVGLLKHTPAWATDGPVGCGVPRGLDLPVDDPANLWANLIRRVIGVYAGRIDHWIIWNEPDIAPPTYGYEWCGSMEEYYRLLKVACMAAHQVSPDITIHLAGMTTWHDETYLRRFLAFATQDPSGSEHGYYFDVVSLHIYFRTESVPEIINETQATLAAYGLNKPVWVNETNAPPNSDPQWPMEEANYEISLEEQASFLLQSFALALSAGAERVAVYKWLDNDLPPGFEPFGLIRADYSRRPAYDAYRLITTHYAGTVSAREDRYPLHTLVTLDRGALTTRVLWARTQAEATVTVPALASQARLIDQAGAEQTIESAGGQYMVTLPGARCADARGCIIGGPTYLLVEEAAGAPPATATSVPAPRETPIVTTTVAITAETSVALPTASPIPTETPTETPTAIVLPTETPTATPTSTPTPTATPSPTPTATVTPVPPSPAPTPAPSPVVSLPAGLGMQSVLIVLVSLVASAVVFGVWFRRVNGR
;
A
#
# COMPACT_ATOMS: atom_id res chain seq x y z
N PRO A 1 -18.87 -3.90 -23.49
CA PRO A 1 -19.26 -3.28 -22.22
C PRO A 1 -19.07 -4.31 -21.13
N VAL A 2 -18.10 -4.04 -20.23
CA VAL A 2 -17.89 -4.85 -19.02
C VAL A 2 -19.15 -4.67 -18.18
N VAL A 3 -19.84 -5.77 -17.89
CA VAL A 3 -21.05 -5.78 -17.06
C VAL A 3 -20.64 -5.37 -15.65
N ALA A 4 -21.37 -4.42 -15.05
CA ALA A 4 -21.20 -4.08 -13.64
C ALA A 4 -21.37 -5.35 -12.80
N GLN A 5 -20.52 -5.56 -11.80
CA GLN A 5 -20.65 -6.70 -10.89
C GLN A 5 -21.97 -6.57 -10.12
N ASP A 6 -22.83 -7.59 -10.23
CA ASP A 6 -24.02 -7.71 -9.38
C ASP A 6 -23.55 -8.19 -7.99
N GLY A 7 -23.21 -7.27 -7.09
CA GLY A 7 -22.78 -7.59 -5.72
C GLY A 7 -21.78 -6.57 -5.15
N PRO A 8 -21.45 -6.66 -3.85
CA PRO A 8 -20.41 -5.82 -3.26
C PRO A 8 -19.06 -6.08 -3.91
N PRO A 9 -18.17 -5.07 -4.00
CA PRO A 9 -16.84 -5.25 -4.56
C PRO A 9 -16.01 -6.24 -3.74
N ASP A 10 -15.08 -6.95 -4.39
CA ASP A 10 -14.17 -7.87 -3.70
C ASP A 10 -13.13 -7.08 -2.90
N ILE A 11 -13.17 -7.22 -1.57
CA ILE A 11 -12.30 -6.49 -0.63
C ILE A 11 -10.81 -6.87 -0.74
N ARG A 12 -10.43 -7.82 -1.60
CA ARG A 12 -9.01 -8.10 -1.87
C ARG A 12 -8.35 -7.05 -2.74
N PHE A 13 -9.13 -6.29 -3.52
CA PHE A 13 -8.63 -5.33 -4.50
C PHE A 13 -8.91 -3.90 -4.05
N GLY A 14 -7.84 -3.17 -3.73
CA GLY A 14 -7.90 -1.80 -3.26
C GLY A 14 -7.23 -0.81 -4.20
N ALA A 15 -7.45 0.47 -3.90
CA ALA A 15 -6.71 1.56 -4.50
C ALA A 15 -6.43 2.65 -3.47
N VAL A 16 -5.23 3.24 -3.55
CA VAL A 16 -4.85 4.36 -2.69
C VAL A 16 -5.51 5.63 -3.22
N GLU A 17 -6.15 6.39 -2.32
CA GLU A 17 -6.84 7.65 -2.63
C GLU A 17 -8.02 7.51 -3.61
N ALA A 18 -8.74 6.38 -3.58
CA ALA A 18 -9.93 6.16 -4.40
C ALA A 18 -11.07 7.17 -4.13
N PHE A 19 -11.06 7.81 -2.95
CA PHE A 19 -11.97 8.88 -2.57
C PHE A 19 -11.90 10.11 -3.49
N ARG A 20 -10.83 10.28 -4.25
CA ARG A 20 -10.63 11.45 -5.15
C ARG A 20 -11.49 11.39 -6.41
N ASP A 21 -11.86 10.18 -6.86
CA ASP A 21 -12.88 9.95 -7.87
C ASP A 21 -13.70 8.71 -7.48
N PRO A 22 -14.64 8.89 -6.53
CA PRO A 22 -15.39 7.77 -5.94
C PRO A 22 -16.31 7.06 -6.92
N VAL A 23 -16.76 7.76 -7.98
CA VAL A 23 -17.61 7.20 -9.03
C VAL A 23 -16.79 6.28 -9.92
N ALA A 24 -15.66 6.74 -10.45
CA ALA A 24 -14.77 5.90 -11.24
C ALA A 24 -14.24 4.71 -10.44
N ALA A 25 -13.99 4.89 -9.14
CA ALA A 25 -13.58 3.80 -8.25
C ALA A 25 -14.68 2.73 -8.11
N ALA A 26 -15.94 3.14 -7.98
CA ALA A 26 -17.08 2.22 -7.93
C ALA A 26 -17.27 1.50 -9.27
N GLU A 27 -17.20 2.22 -10.40
CA GLU A 27 -17.24 1.64 -11.75
C GLU A 27 -16.14 0.59 -11.99
N ALA A 28 -14.97 0.79 -11.37
CA ALA A 28 -13.84 -0.10 -11.49
C ALA A 28 -13.84 -1.24 -10.46
N GLY A 29 -14.81 -1.31 -9.55
CA GLY A 29 -14.94 -2.37 -8.57
C GLY A 29 -13.89 -2.30 -7.44
N VAL A 30 -13.44 -1.09 -7.06
CA VAL A 30 -12.50 -0.91 -5.94
C VAL A 30 -13.16 -1.35 -4.64
N GLY A 31 -12.58 -2.35 -3.96
CA GLY A 31 -13.12 -2.95 -2.74
C GLY A 31 -12.72 -2.23 -1.46
N TRP A 32 -11.58 -1.54 -1.46
CA TRP A 32 -11.13 -0.75 -0.31
C TRP A 32 -10.26 0.44 -0.74
N ASP A 33 -10.25 1.44 0.10
CA ASP A 33 -9.55 2.71 -0.09
C ASP A 33 -8.58 2.94 1.07
N ARG A 34 -7.35 3.36 0.79
CA ARG A 34 -6.41 3.79 1.83
C ARG A 34 -6.35 5.31 1.88
N ILE A 35 -6.71 5.88 3.03
CA ILE A 35 -6.71 7.32 3.28
C ILE A 35 -5.58 7.70 4.24
N LEU A 36 -4.86 8.78 3.90
CA LEU A 36 -3.81 9.35 4.74
C LEU A 36 -4.40 10.25 5.84
N PHE A 37 -4.01 9.98 7.07
CA PHE A 37 -4.33 10.77 8.26
C PHE A 37 -3.08 11.43 8.78
N TYR A 38 -2.81 12.66 8.32
CA TYR A 38 -1.67 13.43 8.81
C TYR A 38 -1.98 14.02 10.19
N TRP A 39 -1.22 13.60 11.22
CA TRP A 39 -1.40 14.18 12.55
C TRP A 39 -1.27 15.71 12.55
N SER A 40 -0.28 16.23 11.81
CA SER A 40 -0.08 17.68 11.64
C SER A 40 -1.27 18.41 11.04
N GLU A 41 -2.12 17.73 10.27
CA GLU A 41 -3.33 18.31 9.69
C GLU A 41 -4.56 18.11 10.59
N LEU A 42 -4.61 17.00 11.32
CA LEU A 42 -5.67 16.74 12.28
C LEU A 42 -5.59 17.65 13.52
N GLN A 43 -4.37 17.93 13.98
CA GLN A 43 -4.08 18.74 15.18
C GLN A 43 -2.93 19.71 14.88
N PRO A 44 -3.14 20.75 14.06
CA PRO A 44 -2.04 21.59 13.54
C PRO A 44 -1.30 22.38 14.62
N ASN A 45 -1.98 22.93 15.63
CA ASN A 45 -1.37 23.83 16.61
C ASN A 45 -1.37 23.30 18.05
N GLY A 46 -2.05 22.17 18.32
CA GLY A 46 -2.07 21.60 19.66
C GLY A 46 -3.05 20.44 19.84
N PRO A 47 -2.98 19.74 20.99
CA PRO A 47 -3.78 18.54 21.23
C PRO A 47 -5.27 18.79 21.34
N GLU A 48 -5.69 20.02 21.66
CA GLU A 48 -7.10 20.39 21.81
C GLU A 48 -7.77 20.63 20.44
N GLU A 49 -7.00 20.96 19.41
CA GLU A 49 -7.51 21.16 18.07
C GLU A 49 -7.95 19.85 17.42
N TRP A 50 -8.95 19.98 16.54
CA TRP A 50 -9.38 18.88 15.67
C TRP A 50 -9.89 19.41 14.34
N ASN A 51 -9.13 19.16 13.30
CA ASN A 51 -9.51 19.50 11.93
C ASN A 51 -10.17 18.30 11.24
N GLY A 52 -11.48 18.15 11.38
CA GLY A 52 -12.27 17.11 10.70
C GLY A 52 -12.36 17.31 9.18
N TYR A 53 -11.92 18.45 8.65
CA TYR A 53 -11.88 18.68 7.20
C TYR A 53 -10.68 18.00 6.51
N HIS A 54 -9.68 17.55 7.27
CA HIS A 54 -8.56 16.80 6.71
C HIS A 54 -9.03 15.47 6.08
N VAL A 55 -9.94 14.76 6.76
CA VAL A 55 -10.66 13.60 6.20
C VAL A 55 -12.15 13.85 6.36
N PRO A 56 -12.80 14.50 5.39
CA PRO A 56 -14.20 14.87 5.47
C PRO A 56 -15.11 13.64 5.50
N ASP A 57 -16.18 13.71 6.27
CA ASP A 57 -17.18 12.64 6.37
C ASP A 57 -17.74 12.18 5.02
N VAL A 58 -17.81 13.07 4.04
CA VAL A 58 -18.32 12.75 2.71
C VAL A 58 -17.49 11.65 2.02
N TRP A 59 -16.18 11.57 2.24
CA TRP A 59 -15.33 10.51 1.66
C TRP A 59 -15.69 9.15 2.22
N LEU A 60 -15.89 9.08 3.54
CA LEU A 60 -16.26 7.82 4.21
C LEU A 60 -17.70 7.41 3.88
N ASN A 61 -18.63 8.38 3.77
CA ASN A 61 -20.00 8.12 3.40
C ASN A 61 -20.10 7.57 1.97
N LEU A 62 -19.38 8.17 1.00
CA LEU A 62 -19.33 7.67 -0.37
C LEU A 62 -18.65 6.31 -0.48
N ALA A 63 -17.61 6.06 0.33
CA ALA A 63 -17.01 4.73 0.39
C ALA A 63 -18.03 3.69 0.86
N ALA A 64 -18.77 3.97 1.95
CA ALA A 64 -19.80 3.08 2.48
C ALA A 64 -20.97 2.89 1.49
N GLU A 65 -21.43 3.95 0.82
CA GLU A 65 -22.48 3.89 -0.21
C GLU A 65 -22.12 2.93 -1.35
N HIS A 66 -20.85 2.87 -1.72
CA HIS A 66 -20.33 1.98 -2.77
C HIS A 66 -19.80 0.64 -2.22
N GLY A 67 -20.05 0.30 -0.95
CA GLY A 67 -19.58 -0.96 -0.33
C GLY A 67 -18.06 -1.06 -0.20
N ARG A 68 -17.34 0.05 -0.25
CA ARG A 68 -15.89 0.13 -0.17
C ARG A 68 -15.43 0.28 1.27
N GLN A 69 -14.53 -0.58 1.73
CA GLN A 69 -13.89 -0.42 3.05
C GLN A 69 -12.89 0.72 3.03
N VAL A 70 -12.68 1.37 4.18
CA VAL A 70 -11.63 2.38 4.36
C VAL A 70 -10.58 1.88 5.33
N VAL A 71 -9.31 2.05 4.96
CA VAL A 71 -8.13 1.78 5.77
C VAL A 71 -7.44 3.11 6.04
N GLY A 72 -7.26 3.46 7.31
CA GLY A 72 -6.55 4.68 7.70
C GLY A 72 -5.05 4.45 7.82
N LEU A 73 -4.23 5.39 7.32
CA LEU A 73 -2.80 5.41 7.56
C LEU A 73 -2.45 6.66 8.38
N LEU A 74 -1.97 6.46 9.61
CA LEU A 74 -1.59 7.53 10.54
C LEU A 74 -0.10 7.80 10.49
N LYS A 75 0.28 9.06 10.24
CA LYS A 75 1.68 9.52 10.18
C LYS A 75 1.81 11.03 10.43
N HIS A 76 3.02 11.55 10.35
CA HIS A 76 3.35 12.97 10.24
C HIS A 76 3.18 13.77 11.54
N THR A 77 4.18 13.66 12.45
CA THR A 77 4.20 14.35 13.75
C THR A 77 4.24 15.87 13.57
N PRO A 78 3.32 16.65 14.18
CA PRO A 78 3.33 18.11 14.12
C PRO A 78 4.45 18.72 14.94
N ALA A 79 4.82 19.95 14.64
CA ALA A 79 5.89 20.70 15.28
C ALA A 79 5.74 20.79 16.82
N TRP A 80 4.52 20.92 17.30
CA TRP A 80 4.25 21.02 18.74
C TRP A 80 4.38 19.69 19.49
N ALA A 81 4.39 18.55 18.79
CA ALA A 81 4.41 17.22 19.38
C ALA A 81 5.77 16.50 19.27
N THR A 82 6.80 17.13 18.71
CA THR A 82 8.14 16.53 18.59
C THR A 82 9.24 17.52 18.90
N ASP A 83 10.40 17.04 19.34
CA ASP A 83 11.65 17.80 19.42
C ASP A 83 12.54 17.56 18.20
N GLY A 84 12.16 16.59 17.35
CA GLY A 84 12.80 16.26 16.08
C GLY A 84 12.24 17.05 14.89
N PRO A 85 12.56 16.63 13.65
CA PRO A 85 12.02 17.22 12.45
C PRO A 85 10.49 17.04 12.36
N VAL A 86 9.80 18.09 11.90
CA VAL A 86 8.35 18.02 11.65
C VAL A 86 8.05 16.94 10.58
N GLY A 87 7.03 16.19 10.81
CA GLY A 87 6.60 15.13 9.89
C GLY A 87 7.17 13.76 10.25
N CYS A 88 8.46 13.62 10.41
CA CYS A 88 9.11 12.33 10.67
C CYS A 88 9.62 12.15 12.11
N GLY A 89 9.60 13.20 12.94
CA GLY A 89 10.17 13.18 14.29
C GLY A 89 9.37 12.30 15.27
N VAL A 90 10.09 11.71 16.22
CA VAL A 90 9.50 10.90 17.29
C VAL A 90 8.57 11.75 18.16
N PRO A 91 7.34 11.28 18.44
CA PRO A 91 6.42 12.00 19.34
C PRO A 91 6.96 12.18 20.74
N ARG A 92 6.75 13.36 21.33
CA ARG A 92 7.08 13.60 22.75
C ARG A 92 6.27 12.68 23.67
N GLY A 93 6.93 12.20 24.71
CA GLY A 93 6.31 11.33 25.71
C GLY A 93 6.02 9.91 25.24
N LEU A 94 6.58 9.49 24.09
CA LEU A 94 6.36 8.14 23.55
C LEU A 94 6.80 7.03 24.53
N ASP A 95 7.82 7.27 25.37
CA ASP A 95 8.32 6.32 26.35
C ASP A 95 7.51 6.25 27.65
N LEU A 96 6.58 7.21 27.84
CA LEU A 96 5.72 7.23 29.01
C LEU A 96 4.67 6.11 28.93
N PRO A 97 4.06 5.71 30.07
CA PRO A 97 2.93 4.80 30.07
C PRO A 97 1.84 5.26 29.10
N VAL A 98 1.12 4.29 28.49
CA VAL A 98 0.06 4.60 27.52
C VAL A 98 -1.01 5.51 28.11
N ASP A 99 -1.32 5.36 29.43
CA ASP A 99 -2.33 6.16 30.13
C ASP A 99 -1.79 7.50 30.67
N ASP A 100 -0.52 7.79 30.49
CA ASP A 100 0.06 9.07 30.89
C ASP A 100 -0.43 10.19 29.95
N PRO A 101 -1.01 11.28 30.49
CA PRO A 101 -1.50 12.39 29.68
C PRO A 101 -0.40 13.09 28.86
N ALA A 102 0.86 12.93 29.23
CA ALA A 102 1.98 13.45 28.46
C ALA A 102 2.42 12.54 27.31
N ASN A 103 1.87 11.32 27.18
CA ASN A 103 2.04 10.50 26.00
C ASN A 103 1.14 11.03 24.87
N LEU A 104 1.69 11.96 24.09
CA LEU A 104 0.93 12.68 23.06
C LEU A 104 0.43 11.77 21.94
N TRP A 105 1.21 10.73 21.61
CA TRP A 105 0.82 9.76 20.58
C TRP A 105 -0.36 8.90 21.03
N ALA A 106 -0.35 8.39 22.26
CA ALA A 106 -1.48 7.64 22.81
C ALA A 106 -2.79 8.47 22.83
N ASN A 107 -2.68 9.77 23.16
CA ASN A 107 -3.84 10.67 23.16
C ASN A 107 -4.39 10.88 21.77
N LEU A 108 -3.54 11.07 20.75
CA LEU A 108 -3.97 11.15 19.36
C LEU A 108 -4.70 9.87 18.94
N ILE A 109 -4.09 8.69 19.20
CA ILE A 109 -4.66 7.41 18.80
C ILE A 109 -6.06 7.23 19.39
N ARG A 110 -6.23 7.45 20.69
CA ARG A 110 -7.57 7.35 21.32
C ARG A 110 -8.59 8.28 20.65
N ARG A 111 -8.17 9.50 20.34
CA ARG A 111 -9.04 10.48 19.68
C ARG A 111 -9.41 10.05 18.27
N VAL A 112 -8.46 9.65 17.45
CA VAL A 112 -8.67 9.18 16.08
C VAL A 112 -9.59 7.97 16.07
N ILE A 113 -9.26 6.92 16.84
CA ILE A 113 -10.07 5.71 16.90
C ILE A 113 -11.49 6.02 17.37
N GLY A 114 -11.65 6.89 18.38
CA GLY A 114 -12.96 7.29 18.88
C GLY A 114 -13.80 8.07 17.86
N VAL A 115 -13.20 8.97 17.08
CA VAL A 115 -13.90 9.76 16.05
C VAL A 115 -14.36 8.88 14.89
N TYR A 116 -13.55 7.89 14.49
CA TYR A 116 -13.80 7.05 13.30
C TYR A 116 -14.32 5.64 13.65
N ALA A 117 -14.67 5.38 14.92
CA ALA A 117 -15.22 4.10 15.37
C ALA A 117 -16.42 3.63 14.53
N GLY A 118 -16.42 2.36 14.11
CA GLY A 118 -17.44 1.75 13.27
C GLY A 118 -17.46 2.22 11.82
N ARG A 119 -16.48 3.02 11.41
CA ARG A 119 -16.29 3.47 10.01
C ARG A 119 -14.95 3.05 9.46
N ILE A 120 -13.92 2.96 10.30
CA ILE A 120 -12.57 2.52 9.95
C ILE A 120 -12.10 1.56 11.04
N ASP A 121 -11.93 0.29 10.66
CA ASP A 121 -11.53 -0.77 11.58
C ASP A 121 -10.06 -1.21 11.36
N HIS A 122 -9.44 -0.77 10.27
CA HIS A 122 -8.06 -1.07 9.91
C HIS A 122 -7.19 0.19 9.93
N TRP A 123 -6.09 0.16 10.69
CA TRP A 123 -5.18 1.30 10.84
C TRP A 123 -3.73 0.89 10.62
N ILE A 124 -3.10 1.48 9.61
CA ILE A 124 -1.67 1.36 9.34
C ILE A 124 -0.94 2.40 10.18
N ILE A 125 -0.01 1.94 11.00
CA ILE A 125 0.75 2.83 11.89
C ILE A 125 2.07 3.20 11.24
N TRP A 126 2.12 4.42 10.72
CA TRP A 126 3.23 5.01 9.98
C TRP A 126 3.41 4.46 8.57
N ASN A 127 4.45 4.99 7.87
CA ASN A 127 4.79 4.66 6.48
C ASN A 127 6.30 4.50 6.33
N GLU A 128 6.74 3.47 5.64
CA GLU A 128 8.11 3.21 5.15
C GLU A 128 9.23 3.51 6.17
N PRO A 129 9.19 2.95 7.39
CA PRO A 129 10.21 3.22 8.41
C PRO A 129 11.55 2.54 8.09
N ASP A 130 11.60 1.69 7.08
CA ASP A 130 12.79 1.00 6.55
C ASP A 130 13.62 1.88 5.60
N ILE A 131 13.15 3.08 5.23
CA ILE A 131 13.91 4.06 4.46
C ILE A 131 14.71 4.95 5.41
N ALA A 132 16.03 4.75 5.46
CA ALA A 132 16.90 5.52 6.33
C ALA A 132 17.30 6.88 5.71
N PRO A 133 17.42 7.97 6.51
CA PRO A 133 18.02 9.22 6.06
C PRO A 133 19.50 9.01 5.62
N PRO A 134 20.02 9.72 4.62
CA PRO A 134 19.42 10.82 3.86
C PRO A 134 18.73 10.39 2.57
N THR A 135 18.20 9.17 2.50
CA THR A 135 17.53 8.65 1.31
C THR A 135 16.29 9.49 0.97
N TYR A 136 16.07 9.75 -0.30
CA TYR A 136 14.85 10.41 -0.77
C TYR A 136 13.61 9.59 -0.38
N GLY A 137 12.58 10.28 0.10
CA GLY A 137 11.32 9.67 0.48
C GLY A 137 11.29 9.05 1.89
N TYR A 138 12.37 9.18 2.69
CA TYR A 138 12.31 8.72 4.08
C TYR A 138 11.22 9.47 4.87
N GLU A 139 10.54 8.75 5.76
CA GLU A 139 9.40 9.29 6.49
C GLU A 139 9.47 9.09 8.02
N TRP A 140 10.45 8.33 8.50
CA TRP A 140 10.68 8.10 9.91
C TRP A 140 12.10 8.55 10.32
N CYS A 141 12.21 9.44 11.30
CA CYS A 141 13.46 9.99 11.78
C CYS A 141 13.92 9.38 13.12
N GLY A 142 13.12 8.51 13.70
CA GLY A 142 13.48 7.74 14.88
C GLY A 142 14.22 6.45 14.54
N SER A 143 14.64 5.72 15.58
CA SER A 143 15.19 4.38 15.44
C SER A 143 14.10 3.33 15.16
N MET A 144 14.49 2.11 14.83
CA MET A 144 13.58 0.97 14.68
C MET A 144 12.91 0.62 16.04
N GLU A 145 13.63 0.76 17.14
CA GLU A 145 13.14 0.54 18.50
C GLU A 145 12.08 1.57 18.89
N GLU A 146 12.27 2.84 18.50
CA GLU A 146 11.29 3.89 18.69
C GLU A 146 10.06 3.66 17.80
N TYR A 147 10.22 3.13 16.58
CA TYR A 147 9.10 2.72 15.75
C TYR A 147 8.32 1.55 16.40
N TYR A 148 9.01 0.54 16.93
CA TYR A 148 8.34 -0.52 17.69
C TYR A 148 7.55 0.06 18.87
N ARG A 149 8.13 1.01 19.60
CA ARG A 149 7.44 1.69 20.70
C ARG A 149 6.22 2.47 20.22
N LEU A 150 6.32 3.16 19.08
CA LEU A 150 5.20 3.86 18.43
C LEU A 150 4.04 2.90 18.13
N LEU A 151 4.36 1.76 17.52
CA LEU A 151 3.39 0.71 17.19
C LEU A 151 2.74 0.13 18.44
N LYS A 152 3.53 -0.20 19.47
CA LYS A 152 3.06 -0.71 20.76
C LYS A 152 2.07 0.25 21.41
N VAL A 153 2.41 1.52 21.51
CA VAL A 153 1.54 2.55 22.09
C VAL A 153 0.26 2.70 21.27
N ALA A 154 0.37 2.68 19.94
CA ALA A 154 -0.81 2.77 19.06
C ALA A 154 -1.77 1.59 19.28
N CYS A 155 -1.27 0.37 19.26
CA CYS A 155 -2.06 -0.83 19.48
C CYS A 155 -2.78 -0.81 20.85
N MET A 156 -2.04 -0.54 21.92
CA MET A 156 -2.61 -0.50 23.27
C MET A 156 -3.66 0.61 23.42
N ALA A 157 -3.40 1.82 22.91
CA ALA A 157 -4.32 2.95 22.98
C ALA A 157 -5.58 2.74 22.11
N ALA A 158 -5.43 2.13 20.93
CA ALA A 158 -6.54 1.80 20.04
C ALA A 158 -7.49 0.77 20.68
N HIS A 159 -6.94 -0.31 21.22
CA HIS A 159 -7.74 -1.37 21.86
C HIS A 159 -8.42 -0.93 23.15
N GLN A 160 -7.94 0.11 23.83
CA GLN A 160 -8.68 0.74 24.94
C GLN A 160 -9.99 1.41 24.48
N VAL A 161 -10.05 1.86 23.23
CA VAL A 161 -11.24 2.52 22.65
C VAL A 161 -12.14 1.54 21.92
N SER A 162 -11.54 0.66 21.09
CA SER A 162 -12.24 -0.33 20.30
C SER A 162 -11.42 -1.63 20.25
N PRO A 163 -11.84 -2.70 20.95
CA PRO A 163 -11.08 -3.95 21.02
C PRO A 163 -10.92 -4.68 19.69
N ASP A 164 -11.80 -4.41 18.72
CA ASP A 164 -11.85 -5.10 17.43
C ASP A 164 -11.05 -4.39 16.33
N ILE A 165 -10.30 -3.33 16.69
CA ILE A 165 -9.44 -2.61 15.72
C ILE A 165 -8.29 -3.51 15.26
N THR A 166 -8.07 -3.53 13.96
CA THR A 166 -6.94 -4.21 13.31
C THR A 166 -5.78 -3.22 13.11
N ILE A 167 -4.64 -3.51 13.72
CA ILE A 167 -3.42 -2.69 13.62
C ILE A 167 -2.47 -3.30 12.59
N HIS A 168 -2.10 -2.50 11.61
CA HIS A 168 -1.12 -2.89 10.61
C HIS A 168 0.27 -2.34 10.94
N LEU A 169 1.28 -3.17 10.70
CA LEU A 169 2.64 -2.70 10.56
C LEU A 169 2.71 -1.72 9.38
N ALA A 170 3.55 -0.69 9.48
CA ALA A 170 3.79 0.24 8.38
C ALA A 170 4.16 -0.50 7.09
N GLY A 171 3.75 0.03 5.95
CA GLY A 171 4.18 -0.49 4.67
C GLY A 171 5.70 -0.43 4.54
N MET A 172 6.34 -1.58 4.34
CA MET A 172 7.78 -1.70 4.17
C MET A 172 8.15 -1.81 2.71
N THR A 173 9.21 -1.11 2.30
CA THR A 173 9.67 -1.10 0.92
C THR A 173 10.53 -2.32 0.58
N THR A 174 11.17 -2.92 1.56
CA THR A 174 12.14 -4.02 1.44
C THR A 174 13.39 -3.64 0.61
N TRP A 175 13.25 -2.81 -0.44
CA TRP A 175 14.33 -2.36 -1.32
C TRP A 175 15.42 -1.54 -0.64
N HIS A 176 15.04 -0.79 0.40
CA HIS A 176 15.96 0.08 1.12
C HIS A 176 16.66 -0.66 2.27
N ASP A 177 15.97 -1.64 2.86
CA ASP A 177 16.52 -2.48 3.92
C ASP A 177 15.85 -3.86 3.96
N GLU A 178 16.40 -4.81 3.23
CA GLU A 178 15.94 -6.20 3.16
C GLU A 178 15.95 -6.91 4.54
N THR A 179 16.67 -6.35 5.52
CA THR A 179 16.80 -6.95 6.85
C THR A 179 15.86 -6.34 7.88
N TYR A 180 15.14 -5.26 7.53
CA TYR A 180 14.37 -4.48 8.50
C TYR A 180 13.35 -5.32 9.27
N LEU A 181 12.48 -6.05 8.59
CA LEU A 181 11.47 -6.90 9.25
C LEU A 181 12.11 -7.94 10.19
N ARG A 182 13.19 -8.57 9.78
CA ARG A 182 13.90 -9.56 10.60
C ARG A 182 14.48 -8.93 11.87
N ARG A 183 15.11 -7.76 11.76
CA ARG A 183 15.63 -7.03 12.92
C ARG A 183 14.51 -6.53 13.83
N PHE A 184 13.43 -6.03 13.23
CA PHE A 184 12.23 -5.60 13.95
C PHE A 184 11.65 -6.75 14.78
N LEU A 185 11.42 -7.92 14.19
CA LEU A 185 10.89 -9.09 14.89
C LEU A 185 11.88 -9.61 15.95
N ALA A 186 13.19 -9.61 15.67
CA ALA A 186 14.19 -9.98 16.66
C ALA A 186 14.16 -9.07 17.90
N PHE A 187 13.86 -7.79 17.73
CA PHE A 187 13.67 -6.85 18.84
C PHE A 187 12.30 -7.06 19.51
N ALA A 188 11.23 -7.12 18.73
CA ALA A 188 9.85 -7.26 19.24
C ALA A 188 9.68 -8.52 20.12
N THR A 189 10.31 -9.62 19.74
CA THR A 189 10.25 -10.89 20.52
C THR A 189 10.98 -10.86 21.85
N GLN A 190 11.75 -9.81 22.12
CA GLN A 190 12.38 -9.59 23.46
C GLN A 190 11.44 -8.87 24.43
N ASP A 191 10.33 -8.29 23.97
CA ASP A 191 9.33 -7.67 24.84
C ASP A 191 8.52 -8.77 25.58
N PRO A 192 8.61 -8.86 26.93
CA PRO A 192 7.91 -9.90 27.69
C PRO A 192 6.39 -9.87 27.50
N SER A 193 5.82 -8.70 27.23
CA SER A 193 4.37 -8.54 26.97
C SER A 193 3.99 -8.71 25.50
N GLY A 194 4.97 -8.79 24.60
CA GLY A 194 4.76 -8.81 23.15
C GLY A 194 3.88 -9.97 22.70
N SER A 195 4.15 -11.19 23.18
CA SER A 195 3.43 -12.41 22.78
C SER A 195 1.94 -12.38 23.17
N GLU A 196 1.60 -11.77 24.32
CA GLU A 196 0.21 -11.66 24.79
C GLU A 196 -0.63 -10.71 23.91
N HIS A 197 0.02 -9.80 23.21
CA HIS A 197 -0.60 -8.78 22.34
C HIS A 197 -0.29 -8.99 20.85
N GLY A 198 0.10 -10.21 20.45
CA GLY A 198 0.45 -10.51 19.05
C GLY A 198 1.56 -9.62 18.49
N TYR A 199 2.47 -9.14 19.34
CA TYR A 199 3.55 -8.19 19.05
C TYR A 199 3.05 -6.83 18.54
N TYR A 200 1.84 -6.46 18.91
CA TYR A 200 1.19 -5.17 18.67
C TYR A 200 0.86 -4.85 17.21
N PHE A 201 0.81 -5.86 16.35
CA PHE A 201 0.28 -5.75 15.00
C PHE A 201 -0.45 -7.03 14.57
N ASP A 202 -1.41 -6.88 13.68
CA ASP A 202 -2.26 -7.97 13.16
C ASP A 202 -1.91 -8.30 11.71
N VAL A 203 -1.49 -7.32 10.93
CA VAL A 203 -1.22 -7.42 9.49
C VAL A 203 0.15 -6.84 9.17
N VAL A 204 0.88 -7.48 8.26
CA VAL A 204 2.10 -6.92 7.66
C VAL A 204 1.76 -6.26 6.34
N SER A 205 2.17 -5.00 6.19
CA SER A 205 1.96 -4.22 4.96
C SER A 205 3.25 -4.10 4.15
N LEU A 206 3.15 -4.22 2.83
CA LEU A 206 4.27 -4.16 1.90
C LEU A 206 4.02 -3.13 0.79
N HIS A 207 5.09 -2.46 0.36
CA HIS A 207 5.14 -1.58 -0.81
C HIS A 207 6.07 -2.21 -1.86
N ILE A 208 5.52 -2.65 -3.01
CA ILE A 208 6.28 -3.38 -4.03
C ILE A 208 6.06 -2.73 -5.39
N TYR A 209 7.14 -2.21 -5.99
CA TYR A 209 7.07 -1.42 -7.19
C TYR A 209 7.93 -1.94 -8.34
N PHE A 210 7.65 -1.49 -9.55
CA PHE A 210 8.43 -1.57 -10.78
C PHE A 210 8.61 -2.97 -11.36
N ARG A 211 9.06 -3.95 -10.60
CA ARG A 211 9.42 -5.27 -11.10
C ARG A 211 8.37 -6.31 -10.74
N THR A 212 7.77 -6.92 -11.75
CA THR A 212 6.69 -7.90 -11.57
C THR A 212 7.14 -9.10 -10.73
N GLU A 213 8.33 -9.64 -11.00
CA GLU A 213 8.83 -10.84 -10.31
C GLU A 213 9.21 -10.62 -8.84
N SER A 214 9.41 -9.36 -8.42
CA SER A 214 9.68 -9.05 -7.01
C SER A 214 8.45 -9.28 -6.11
N VAL A 215 7.23 -9.26 -6.69
CA VAL A 215 6.00 -9.39 -5.91
C VAL A 215 5.94 -10.71 -5.15
N PRO A 216 6.01 -11.90 -5.81
CA PRO A 216 6.02 -13.16 -5.08
C PRO A 216 7.29 -13.36 -4.26
N GLU A 217 8.46 -12.86 -4.71
CA GLU A 217 9.73 -12.98 -4.00
C GLU A 217 9.65 -12.32 -2.61
N ILE A 218 9.19 -11.06 -2.54
CA ILE A 218 9.09 -10.28 -1.29
C ILE A 218 7.99 -10.85 -0.37
N ILE A 219 6.83 -11.24 -0.91
CA ILE A 219 5.75 -11.83 -0.11
C ILE A 219 6.21 -13.13 0.54
N ASN A 220 6.82 -14.04 -0.23
CA ASN A 220 7.31 -15.32 0.27
C ASN A 220 8.42 -15.14 1.33
N GLU A 221 9.35 -14.20 1.13
CA GLU A 221 10.39 -13.87 2.11
C GLU A 221 9.80 -13.30 3.40
N THR A 222 8.79 -12.42 3.29
CA THR A 222 8.05 -11.87 4.43
C THR A 222 7.39 -13.00 5.23
N GLN A 223 6.68 -13.90 4.57
CA GLN A 223 6.01 -15.05 5.21
C GLN A 223 7.04 -16.00 5.86
N ALA A 224 8.15 -16.28 5.18
CA ALA A 224 9.24 -17.10 5.74
C ALA A 224 9.88 -16.43 6.97
N THR A 225 10.05 -15.11 6.93
CA THR A 225 10.56 -14.33 8.07
C THR A 225 9.59 -14.40 9.25
N LEU A 226 8.29 -14.19 9.04
CA LEU A 226 7.28 -14.33 10.08
C LEU A 226 7.29 -15.72 10.69
N ALA A 227 7.29 -16.77 9.85
CA ALA A 227 7.31 -18.17 10.29
C ALA A 227 8.56 -18.51 11.14
N ALA A 228 9.72 -17.93 10.82
CA ALA A 228 10.96 -18.10 11.60
C ALA A 228 10.84 -17.58 13.05
N TYR A 229 9.92 -16.63 13.31
CA TYR A 229 9.57 -16.14 14.64
C TYR A 229 8.27 -16.75 15.20
N GLY A 230 7.75 -17.82 14.58
CA GLY A 230 6.52 -18.50 15.00
C GLY A 230 5.23 -17.70 14.78
N LEU A 231 5.27 -16.72 13.86
CA LEU A 231 4.14 -15.85 13.53
C LEU A 231 3.46 -16.31 12.24
N ASN A 232 2.13 -16.23 12.24
CA ASN A 232 1.30 -16.45 11.05
C ASN A 232 0.36 -15.25 10.91
N LYS A 233 0.88 -14.15 10.34
CA LYS A 233 0.13 -12.90 10.13
C LYS A 233 -0.24 -12.75 8.66
N PRO A 234 -1.43 -12.21 8.34
CA PRO A 234 -1.78 -11.81 6.98
C PRO A 234 -0.76 -10.83 6.41
N VAL A 235 -0.49 -10.96 5.11
CA VAL A 235 0.37 -10.04 4.36
C VAL A 235 -0.50 -9.30 3.34
N TRP A 236 -0.47 -7.97 3.39
CA TRP A 236 -1.12 -7.11 2.41
C TRP A 236 -0.08 -6.35 1.60
N VAL A 237 -0.27 -6.32 0.29
CA VAL A 237 0.45 -5.39 -0.59
C VAL A 237 -0.41 -4.13 -0.69
N ASN A 238 -0.19 -3.18 0.21
CA ASN A 238 -1.01 -1.98 0.30
C ASN A 238 -0.55 -0.84 -0.61
N GLU A 239 0.58 -1.03 -1.32
CA GLU A 239 1.00 -0.22 -2.45
C GLU A 239 1.74 -1.08 -3.48
N THR A 240 1.30 -1.01 -4.75
CA THR A 240 2.02 -1.57 -5.88
C THR A 240 1.71 -0.80 -7.16
N ASN A 241 2.71 -0.55 -7.98
CA ASN A 241 2.56 0.02 -9.32
C ASN A 241 3.91 0.02 -10.07
N ALA A 242 3.85 0.31 -11.36
CA ALA A 242 4.97 0.72 -12.19
C ALA A 242 4.56 2.02 -12.93
N PRO A 243 5.02 3.21 -12.49
CA PRO A 243 4.56 4.49 -13.05
C PRO A 243 4.96 4.64 -14.51
N PRO A 244 4.01 5.03 -15.40
CA PRO A 244 4.27 5.15 -16.83
C PRO A 244 4.99 6.46 -17.16
N ASN A 245 6.26 6.53 -16.83
CA ASN A 245 7.08 7.71 -17.06
C ASN A 245 7.34 8.04 -18.54
N SER A 246 6.99 7.13 -19.45
CA SER A 246 6.93 7.38 -20.90
C SER A 246 5.53 7.81 -21.37
N ASP A 247 4.62 8.24 -20.48
CA ASP A 247 3.32 8.78 -20.85
C ASP A 247 3.51 10.10 -21.61
N PRO A 248 3.14 10.20 -22.91
CA PRO A 248 3.37 11.41 -23.71
C PRO A 248 2.58 12.62 -23.23
N GLN A 249 1.51 12.41 -22.46
CA GLN A 249 0.71 13.50 -21.86
C GLN A 249 1.26 13.94 -20.50
N TRP A 250 2.06 13.11 -19.84
CA TRP A 250 2.66 13.35 -18.52
C TRP A 250 4.11 12.91 -18.48
N PRO A 251 5.01 13.46 -19.35
CA PRO A 251 6.40 13.05 -19.40
C PRO A 251 7.13 13.43 -18.11
N MET A 252 7.98 12.52 -17.63
CA MET A 252 8.94 12.79 -16.57
C MET A 252 10.31 13.11 -17.17
N GLU A 253 11.02 14.09 -16.58
CA GLU A 253 12.37 14.45 -17.04
C GLU A 253 13.42 13.41 -16.62
N GLU A 254 13.24 12.80 -15.44
CA GLU A 254 14.13 11.77 -14.90
C GLU A 254 13.32 10.59 -14.40
N ALA A 255 13.70 9.40 -14.84
CA ALA A 255 13.04 8.15 -14.45
C ALA A 255 14.07 7.05 -14.15
N ASN A 256 13.83 6.30 -13.08
CA ASN A 256 14.65 5.13 -12.75
C ASN A 256 14.49 3.99 -13.76
N TYR A 257 13.33 3.91 -14.41
CA TYR A 257 12.98 2.91 -15.42
C TYR A 257 12.15 3.57 -16.52
N GLU A 258 12.32 3.14 -17.74
CA GLU A 258 11.48 3.55 -18.86
C GLU A 258 10.26 2.61 -18.95
N ILE A 259 9.09 3.09 -18.51
CA ILE A 259 7.84 2.32 -18.45
C ILE A 259 6.78 2.99 -19.32
N SER A 260 6.17 2.23 -20.22
CA SER A 260 5.08 2.71 -21.07
C SER A 260 3.70 2.58 -20.38
N LEU A 261 2.68 3.15 -21.01
CA LEU A 261 1.29 3.00 -20.56
C LEU A 261 0.83 1.54 -20.59
N GLU A 262 1.23 0.80 -21.61
CA GLU A 262 0.92 -0.62 -21.78
C GLU A 262 1.64 -1.48 -20.74
N GLU A 263 2.88 -1.13 -20.40
CA GLU A 263 3.63 -1.82 -19.35
C GLU A 263 3.03 -1.56 -17.96
N GLN A 264 2.52 -0.37 -17.65
CA GLN A 264 1.75 -0.13 -16.44
C GLN A 264 0.54 -1.07 -16.36
N ALA A 265 -0.23 -1.21 -17.45
CA ALA A 265 -1.37 -2.11 -17.53
C ALA A 265 -0.97 -3.57 -17.32
N SER A 266 0.10 -4.02 -18.02
CA SER A 266 0.67 -5.37 -17.85
C SER A 266 1.13 -5.61 -16.41
N PHE A 267 1.84 -4.65 -15.81
CA PHE A 267 2.31 -4.75 -14.43
C PHE A 267 1.17 -5.01 -13.45
N LEU A 268 0.06 -4.26 -13.56
CA LEU A 268 -1.07 -4.45 -12.66
C LEU A 268 -1.67 -5.85 -12.78
N LEU A 269 -1.97 -6.30 -14.00
CA LEU A 269 -2.52 -7.64 -14.22
C LEU A 269 -1.59 -8.73 -13.67
N GLN A 270 -0.29 -8.62 -13.91
CA GLN A 270 0.71 -9.59 -13.47
C GLN A 270 0.93 -9.54 -11.96
N SER A 271 1.14 -8.35 -11.38
CA SER A 271 1.45 -8.17 -9.96
C SER A 271 0.30 -8.62 -9.05
N PHE A 272 -0.95 -8.31 -9.42
CA PHE A 272 -2.11 -8.75 -8.63
C PHE A 272 -2.30 -10.27 -8.69
N ALA A 273 -2.12 -10.90 -9.86
CA ALA A 273 -2.18 -12.35 -9.98
C ALA A 273 -1.06 -13.04 -9.17
N LEU A 274 0.17 -12.53 -9.26
CA LEU A 274 1.32 -13.05 -8.50
C LEU A 274 1.16 -12.83 -6.99
N ALA A 275 0.63 -11.69 -6.56
CA ALA A 275 0.38 -11.45 -5.14
C ALA A 275 -0.64 -12.45 -4.56
N LEU A 276 -1.74 -12.73 -5.29
CA LEU A 276 -2.70 -13.77 -4.90
C LEU A 276 -2.06 -15.16 -4.86
N SER A 277 -1.22 -15.51 -5.84
CA SER A 277 -0.54 -16.83 -5.87
C SER A 277 0.49 -16.99 -4.76
N ALA A 278 1.11 -15.90 -4.32
CA ALA A 278 2.02 -15.87 -3.18
C ALA A 278 1.29 -15.78 -1.82
N GLY A 279 -0.05 -15.71 -1.81
CA GLY A 279 -0.85 -15.72 -0.59
C GLY A 279 -1.02 -14.35 0.07
N ALA A 280 -0.86 -13.25 -0.66
CA ALA A 280 -1.28 -11.94 -0.16
C ALA A 280 -2.80 -11.93 0.04
N GLU A 281 -3.24 -11.43 1.20
CA GLU A 281 -4.67 -11.35 1.51
C GLU A 281 -5.35 -10.22 0.75
N ARG A 282 -4.68 -9.06 0.61
CA ARG A 282 -5.16 -7.89 -0.15
C ARG A 282 -4.05 -7.24 -0.94
N VAL A 283 -4.45 -6.59 -2.03
CA VAL A 283 -3.54 -5.85 -2.93
C VAL A 283 -4.19 -4.52 -3.31
N ALA A 284 -3.44 -3.43 -3.20
CA ALA A 284 -3.88 -2.10 -3.67
C ALA A 284 -2.91 -1.47 -4.66
N VAL A 285 -3.48 -0.82 -5.65
CA VAL A 285 -2.69 0.02 -6.55
C VAL A 285 -2.36 1.38 -5.92
N TYR A 286 -1.14 1.83 -6.02
CA TYR A 286 -0.73 3.20 -5.75
C TYR A 286 -0.46 3.93 -7.06
N LYS A 287 -1.32 4.89 -7.51
CA LYS A 287 -2.51 5.37 -6.83
C LYS A 287 -3.69 5.51 -7.80
N TRP A 288 -4.84 5.93 -7.30
CA TRP A 288 -6.05 6.03 -8.11
C TRP A 288 -5.99 7.19 -9.11
N LEU A 289 -5.64 8.40 -8.65
CA LEU A 289 -5.65 9.63 -9.43
C LEU A 289 -4.36 10.42 -9.18
N ASP A 290 -3.73 10.96 -10.23
CA ASP A 290 -2.58 11.84 -10.10
C ASP A 290 -2.95 13.12 -9.36
N ASN A 291 -2.03 13.64 -8.54
CA ASN A 291 -2.27 14.84 -7.74
C ASN A 291 -2.06 16.11 -8.56
N ASP A 292 -1.04 16.11 -9.42
CA ASP A 292 -0.52 17.30 -10.03
C ASP A 292 -0.67 17.27 -11.55
N LEU A 293 -0.83 18.46 -12.11
CA LEU A 293 -0.74 18.68 -13.55
C LEU A 293 0.72 18.61 -14.03
N PRO A 294 0.95 18.26 -15.31
CA PRO A 294 2.31 18.16 -15.84
C PRO A 294 3.06 19.52 -15.82
N PRO A 295 4.41 19.50 -15.66
CA PRO A 295 5.22 18.33 -15.38
C PRO A 295 5.01 17.89 -13.93
N GLY A 296 4.50 16.68 -13.73
CA GLY A 296 4.16 16.18 -12.40
C GLY A 296 5.25 15.27 -11.84
N PHE A 297 5.39 15.33 -10.53
CA PHE A 297 6.04 14.27 -9.79
C PHE A 297 5.05 13.12 -9.65
N GLU A 298 5.53 11.88 -9.75
CA GLU A 298 4.74 10.68 -9.47
C GLU A 298 3.50 10.46 -10.37
N PRO A 299 3.66 10.16 -11.67
CA PRO A 299 2.54 9.80 -12.55
C PRO A 299 2.05 8.37 -12.28
N PHE A 300 1.78 8.04 -11.02
CA PHE A 300 1.34 6.71 -10.62
C PHE A 300 -0.14 6.45 -10.86
N GLY A 301 -0.96 7.50 -11.06
CA GLY A 301 -2.41 7.39 -11.19
C GLY A 301 -2.84 6.46 -12.32
N LEU A 302 -3.94 5.72 -12.09
CA LEU A 302 -4.67 5.06 -13.16
C LEU A 302 -5.49 6.07 -13.96
N ILE A 303 -5.75 7.21 -13.33
CA ILE A 303 -6.43 8.38 -13.88
C ILE A 303 -5.46 9.56 -13.74
N ARG A 304 -5.31 10.34 -14.81
CA ARG A 304 -4.48 11.56 -14.77
C ARG A 304 -5.21 12.69 -14.03
N ALA A 305 -4.49 13.73 -13.65
CA ALA A 305 -5.06 14.88 -12.94
C ALA A 305 -6.14 15.65 -13.73
N ASP A 306 -6.22 15.46 -15.05
CA ASP A 306 -7.31 15.98 -15.90
C ASP A 306 -8.49 15.02 -16.02
N TYR A 307 -8.53 13.95 -15.23
CA TYR A 307 -9.51 12.88 -15.23
C TYR A 307 -9.51 12.00 -16.48
N SER A 308 -8.52 12.11 -17.36
CA SER A 308 -8.36 11.14 -18.46
C SER A 308 -7.81 9.81 -17.94
N ARG A 309 -8.38 8.71 -18.42
CA ARG A 309 -8.03 7.35 -17.98
C ARG A 309 -6.79 6.84 -18.74
N ARG A 310 -5.88 6.17 -18.03
CA ARG A 310 -4.79 5.41 -18.64
C ARG A 310 -5.26 3.97 -18.95
N PRO A 311 -4.60 3.23 -19.85
CA PRO A 311 -4.90 1.81 -20.08
C PRO A 311 -4.90 0.95 -18.80
N ALA A 312 -4.11 1.33 -17.81
CA ALA A 312 -4.06 0.72 -16.49
C ALA A 312 -5.39 0.77 -15.72
N TYR A 313 -6.26 1.76 -15.99
CA TYR A 313 -7.61 1.79 -15.44
C TYR A 313 -8.46 0.61 -15.94
N ASP A 314 -8.42 0.33 -17.23
CA ASP A 314 -9.16 -0.81 -17.81
C ASP A 314 -8.54 -2.14 -17.37
N ALA A 315 -7.21 -2.23 -17.25
CA ALA A 315 -6.52 -3.38 -16.66
C ALA A 315 -6.98 -3.63 -15.22
N TYR A 316 -7.13 -2.59 -14.40
CA TYR A 316 -7.66 -2.72 -13.04
C TYR A 316 -9.12 -3.24 -13.02
N ARG A 317 -9.96 -2.80 -13.95
CA ARG A 317 -11.32 -3.34 -14.13
C ARG A 317 -11.32 -4.82 -14.52
N LEU A 318 -10.36 -5.25 -15.34
CA LEU A 318 -10.20 -6.68 -15.65
C LEU A 318 -9.82 -7.48 -14.39
N ILE A 319 -8.97 -6.94 -13.52
CA ILE A 319 -8.61 -7.57 -12.24
C ILE A 319 -9.87 -7.75 -11.39
N THR A 320 -10.60 -6.68 -11.11
CA THR A 320 -11.78 -6.74 -10.25
C THR A 320 -12.90 -7.62 -10.82
N THR A 321 -12.95 -7.79 -12.15
CA THR A 321 -13.94 -8.65 -12.83
C THR A 321 -13.49 -10.11 -12.86
N HIS A 322 -12.23 -10.38 -13.20
CA HIS A 322 -11.76 -11.72 -13.54
C HIS A 322 -10.89 -12.39 -12.48
N TYR A 323 -10.47 -11.66 -11.41
CA TYR A 323 -9.78 -12.26 -10.28
C TYR A 323 -10.67 -12.33 -9.04
N ALA A 324 -11.79 -11.58 -9.02
CA ALA A 324 -12.75 -11.63 -7.92
C ALA A 324 -13.29 -13.05 -7.69
N GLY A 325 -13.50 -13.39 -6.42
CA GLY A 325 -13.98 -14.71 -6.03
C GLY A 325 -12.91 -15.81 -6.09
N THR A 326 -11.62 -15.49 -6.29
CA THR A 326 -10.53 -16.48 -6.24
C THR A 326 -10.50 -17.17 -4.88
N VAL A 327 -10.61 -18.49 -4.87
CA VAL A 327 -10.53 -19.35 -3.67
C VAL A 327 -9.14 -19.94 -3.47
N SER A 328 -8.40 -20.13 -4.57
CA SER A 328 -6.98 -20.51 -4.55
C SER A 328 -6.27 -19.99 -5.78
N ALA A 329 -4.97 -19.76 -5.66
CA ALA A 329 -4.13 -19.29 -6.75
C ALA A 329 -2.79 -20.04 -6.77
N ARG A 330 -2.24 -20.23 -7.98
CA ARG A 330 -0.96 -20.93 -8.18
C ARG A 330 -0.21 -20.33 -9.35
N GLU A 331 1.09 -20.08 -9.16
CA GLU A 331 2.02 -19.71 -10.21
C GLU A 331 2.73 -20.95 -10.78
N ASP A 332 2.79 -21.03 -12.11
CA ASP A 332 3.66 -21.94 -12.85
C ASP A 332 4.61 -21.08 -13.68
N ARG A 333 5.89 -21.05 -13.30
CA ARG A 333 6.93 -20.23 -13.92
C ARG A 333 7.77 -21.06 -14.87
N TYR A 334 7.77 -20.68 -16.15
CA TYR A 334 8.54 -21.30 -17.21
C TYR A 334 9.65 -20.37 -17.71
N PRO A 335 10.64 -20.87 -18.47
CA PRO A 335 11.71 -20.02 -18.99
C PRO A 335 11.23 -18.84 -19.85
N LEU A 336 10.21 -19.02 -20.67
CA LEU A 336 9.72 -18.03 -21.63
C LEU A 336 8.43 -17.34 -21.23
N HIS A 337 7.66 -17.91 -20.30
CA HIS A 337 6.37 -17.37 -19.88
C HIS A 337 6.06 -17.68 -18.42
N THR A 338 5.10 -16.97 -17.86
CA THR A 338 4.46 -17.29 -16.58
C THR A 338 2.98 -17.54 -16.81
N LEU A 339 2.42 -18.49 -16.07
CA LEU A 339 1.01 -18.83 -15.98
C LEU A 339 0.59 -18.75 -14.53
N VAL A 340 -0.37 -17.89 -14.20
CA VAL A 340 -1.02 -17.91 -12.87
C VAL A 340 -2.44 -18.44 -13.04
N THR A 341 -2.76 -19.52 -12.34
CA THR A 341 -4.09 -20.11 -12.31
C THR A 341 -4.84 -19.60 -11.08
N LEU A 342 -5.97 -18.95 -11.28
CA LEU A 342 -6.91 -18.50 -10.27
C LEU A 342 -8.15 -19.40 -10.31
N ASP A 343 -8.31 -20.25 -9.30
CA ASP A 343 -9.51 -21.03 -9.08
C ASP A 343 -10.58 -20.14 -8.44
N ARG A 344 -11.71 -20.00 -9.11
CA ARG A 344 -12.85 -19.18 -8.69
C ARG A 344 -14.11 -20.02 -8.45
N GLY A 345 -13.92 -21.31 -8.19
CA GLY A 345 -15.01 -22.28 -8.03
C GLY A 345 -15.65 -22.68 -9.37
N ALA A 346 -16.72 -22.04 -9.78
CA ALA A 346 -17.39 -22.32 -11.07
C ALA A 346 -16.59 -21.82 -12.30
N LEU A 347 -15.64 -20.94 -12.09
CA LEU A 347 -14.78 -20.35 -13.12
C LEU A 347 -13.32 -20.61 -12.81
N THR A 348 -12.50 -20.72 -13.84
CA THR A 348 -11.03 -20.65 -13.72
C THR A 348 -10.53 -19.53 -14.60
N THR A 349 -9.75 -18.62 -14.03
CA THR A 349 -9.03 -17.61 -14.79
C THR A 349 -7.55 -17.96 -14.80
N ARG A 350 -6.96 -18.05 -15.99
CA ARG A 350 -5.51 -18.21 -16.16
C ARG A 350 -4.94 -16.92 -16.72
N VAL A 351 -3.97 -16.37 -16.03
CA VAL A 351 -3.27 -15.13 -16.37
C VAL A 351 -1.93 -15.52 -16.99
N LEU A 352 -1.67 -15.08 -18.23
CA LEU A 352 -0.52 -15.51 -19.02
C LEU A 352 0.23 -14.32 -19.60
N TRP A 353 1.56 -14.38 -19.58
CA TRP A 353 2.43 -13.40 -20.25
C TRP A 353 3.80 -13.98 -20.58
N ALA A 354 4.44 -13.45 -21.63
CA ALA A 354 5.84 -13.75 -21.95
C ALA A 354 6.79 -13.05 -20.96
N ARG A 355 7.85 -13.75 -20.54
CA ARG A 355 8.86 -13.21 -19.60
C ARG A 355 10.08 -12.61 -20.31
N THR A 356 10.20 -12.81 -21.59
CA THR A 356 11.35 -12.40 -22.40
C THR A 356 10.90 -11.59 -23.61
N GLN A 357 11.84 -11.00 -24.35
CA GLN A 357 11.55 -10.33 -25.63
C GLN A 357 11.01 -11.27 -26.71
N ALA A 358 11.25 -12.57 -26.58
CA ALA A 358 10.74 -13.53 -27.52
C ALA A 358 9.24 -13.76 -27.36
N GLU A 359 8.54 -13.87 -28.48
CA GLU A 359 7.18 -14.40 -28.50
C GLU A 359 7.17 -15.84 -27.96
N ALA A 360 6.14 -16.19 -27.19
CA ALA A 360 5.99 -17.51 -26.61
C ALA A 360 4.64 -18.12 -27.03
N THR A 361 4.64 -19.27 -27.69
CA THR A 361 3.43 -20.08 -27.87
C THR A 361 3.29 -21.03 -26.70
N VAL A 362 2.20 -20.86 -25.97
CA VAL A 362 1.90 -21.60 -24.72
C VAL A 362 0.76 -22.58 -24.97
N THR A 363 0.95 -23.81 -24.51
CA THR A 363 -0.10 -24.83 -24.51
C THR A 363 -0.68 -24.93 -23.09
N VAL A 364 -1.98 -24.69 -22.97
CA VAL A 364 -2.70 -24.68 -21.68
C VAL A 364 -3.69 -25.85 -21.67
N PRO A 365 -3.62 -26.77 -20.69
CA PRO A 365 -4.61 -27.83 -20.54
C PRO A 365 -6.02 -27.26 -20.42
N ALA A 366 -6.96 -27.74 -21.25
CA ALA A 366 -8.34 -27.28 -21.27
C ALA A 366 -9.17 -27.93 -20.17
N LEU A 367 -9.97 -27.15 -19.48
CA LEU A 367 -11.01 -27.64 -18.55
C LEU A 367 -12.38 -27.75 -19.23
N ALA A 368 -12.56 -26.98 -20.33
CA ALA A 368 -13.77 -26.95 -21.15
C ALA A 368 -13.43 -27.02 -22.65
N SER A 369 -14.42 -27.24 -23.51
CA SER A 369 -14.24 -27.25 -24.97
C SER A 369 -13.97 -25.86 -25.54
N GLN A 370 -14.39 -24.81 -24.83
CA GLN A 370 -14.25 -23.41 -25.22
C GLN A 370 -13.78 -22.58 -24.04
N ALA A 371 -13.03 -21.51 -24.33
CA ALA A 371 -12.63 -20.49 -23.36
C ALA A 371 -12.76 -19.09 -23.95
N ARG A 372 -12.93 -18.09 -23.10
CA ARG A 372 -12.77 -16.69 -23.46
C ARG A 372 -11.30 -16.30 -23.29
N LEU A 373 -10.67 -15.84 -24.35
CA LEU A 373 -9.35 -15.25 -24.33
C LEU A 373 -9.50 -13.72 -24.38
N ILE A 374 -9.04 -13.04 -23.35
CA ILE A 374 -9.19 -11.60 -23.16
C ILE A 374 -7.78 -10.99 -23.12
N ASP A 375 -7.53 -9.98 -23.94
CA ASP A 375 -6.27 -9.24 -23.87
C ASP A 375 -6.28 -8.16 -22.78
N GLN A 376 -5.12 -7.54 -22.51
CA GLN A 376 -5.00 -6.52 -21.46
C GLN A 376 -5.80 -5.24 -21.71
N ALA A 377 -6.29 -5.00 -22.93
CA ALA A 377 -7.18 -3.90 -23.27
C ALA A 377 -8.67 -4.27 -23.14
N GLY A 378 -8.96 -5.55 -22.81
CA GLY A 378 -10.32 -6.06 -22.65
C GLY A 378 -10.98 -6.53 -23.94
N ALA A 379 -10.24 -6.67 -25.05
CA ALA A 379 -10.78 -7.29 -26.26
C ALA A 379 -10.88 -8.81 -26.05
N GLU A 380 -12.06 -9.35 -26.31
CA GLU A 380 -12.43 -10.74 -26.01
C GLU A 380 -12.64 -11.53 -27.30
N GLN A 381 -12.16 -12.77 -27.32
CA GLN A 381 -12.45 -13.76 -28.35
C GLN A 381 -12.72 -15.13 -27.72
N THR A 382 -13.62 -15.89 -28.30
CA THR A 382 -13.81 -17.30 -27.94
C THR A 382 -12.81 -18.17 -28.71
N ILE A 383 -12.11 -19.04 -27.98
CA ILE A 383 -11.21 -20.03 -28.58
C ILE A 383 -11.64 -21.45 -28.23
N GLU A 384 -11.41 -22.36 -29.16
CA GLU A 384 -11.77 -23.79 -29.04
C GLU A 384 -10.54 -24.58 -28.55
N SER A 385 -10.79 -25.58 -27.70
CA SER A 385 -9.74 -26.54 -27.36
C SER A 385 -9.53 -27.57 -28.46
N ALA A 386 -8.26 -27.86 -28.75
CA ALA A 386 -7.88 -28.93 -29.68
C ALA A 386 -7.05 -29.98 -28.91
N GLY A 387 -7.49 -31.24 -28.95
CA GLY A 387 -6.82 -32.32 -28.22
C GLY A 387 -6.78 -32.12 -26.70
N GLY A 388 -7.76 -31.43 -26.12
CA GLY A 388 -7.83 -31.13 -24.68
C GLY A 388 -6.88 -30.00 -24.25
N GLN A 389 -6.48 -29.12 -25.17
CA GLN A 389 -5.55 -28.02 -24.90
C GLN A 389 -5.93 -26.77 -25.68
N TYR A 390 -5.63 -25.59 -25.13
CA TYR A 390 -5.64 -24.32 -25.86
C TYR A 390 -4.21 -23.95 -26.24
N MET A 391 -4.04 -23.36 -27.41
CA MET A 391 -2.80 -22.74 -27.83
C MET A 391 -2.94 -21.23 -27.80
N VAL A 392 -2.10 -20.54 -27.04
CA VAL A 392 -2.11 -19.08 -26.90
C VAL A 392 -0.72 -18.55 -27.28
N THR A 393 -0.67 -17.60 -28.21
CA THR A 393 0.55 -16.89 -28.58
C THR A 393 0.64 -15.61 -27.78
N LEU A 394 1.73 -15.48 -27.01
CA LEU A 394 2.00 -14.37 -26.12
C LEU A 394 3.07 -13.46 -26.74
N PRO A 395 2.77 -12.19 -27.01
CA PRO A 395 3.80 -11.25 -27.48
C PRO A 395 4.93 -11.11 -26.45
N GLY A 396 6.15 -10.92 -26.94
CA GLY A 396 7.32 -10.71 -26.09
C GLY A 396 7.25 -9.44 -25.25
N ALA A 397 7.98 -9.42 -24.14
CA ALA A 397 8.11 -8.25 -23.28
C ALA A 397 8.99 -7.17 -23.94
N ARG A 398 8.69 -5.90 -23.66
CA ARG A 398 9.54 -4.77 -24.04
C ARG A 398 10.64 -4.60 -23.00
N CYS A 399 11.82 -5.09 -23.22
CA CYS A 399 12.95 -4.95 -22.31
C CYS A 399 13.74 -3.67 -22.65
N ALA A 400 13.16 -2.52 -22.38
CA ALA A 400 13.73 -1.21 -22.73
C ALA A 400 14.92 -0.81 -21.84
N ASP A 401 15.01 -1.41 -20.65
CA ASP A 401 16.06 -1.12 -19.68
C ASP A 401 17.25 -2.08 -19.82
N ALA A 402 18.47 -1.58 -19.58
CA ALA A 402 19.70 -2.39 -19.58
C ALA A 402 19.69 -3.52 -18.52
N ARG A 403 18.80 -3.43 -17.53
CA ARG A 403 18.56 -4.45 -16.49
C ARG A 403 17.68 -5.61 -16.96
N GLY A 404 17.18 -5.58 -18.20
CA GLY A 404 16.37 -6.61 -18.81
C GLY A 404 14.87 -6.33 -18.76
N CYS A 405 14.05 -7.39 -18.87
CA CYS A 405 12.61 -7.29 -18.83
C CYS A 405 12.13 -7.23 -17.37
N ILE A 406 11.89 -6.04 -16.85
CA ILE A 406 11.39 -5.85 -15.47
C ILE A 406 9.89 -6.10 -15.36
N ILE A 407 9.15 -5.92 -16.47
CA ILE A 407 7.74 -6.22 -16.63
C ILE A 407 7.59 -7.23 -17.75
N GLY A 408 6.73 -8.22 -17.60
CA GLY A 408 6.42 -9.18 -18.64
C GLY A 408 5.70 -8.56 -19.83
N GLY A 409 5.56 -9.31 -20.90
CA GLY A 409 4.85 -8.90 -22.12
C GLY A 409 3.35 -8.63 -21.87
N PRO A 410 2.62 -8.19 -22.91
CA PRO A 410 1.18 -8.00 -22.82
C PRO A 410 0.48 -9.21 -22.22
N THR A 411 -0.41 -8.95 -21.26
CA THR A 411 -1.04 -9.99 -20.44
C THR A 411 -2.36 -10.44 -21.06
N TYR A 412 -2.59 -11.75 -21.06
CA TYR A 412 -3.83 -12.38 -21.51
C TYR A 412 -4.51 -13.10 -20.36
N LEU A 413 -5.84 -13.07 -20.37
CA LEU A 413 -6.69 -13.83 -19.45
C LEU A 413 -7.39 -14.93 -20.25
N LEU A 414 -7.23 -16.17 -19.86
CA LEU A 414 -7.98 -17.31 -20.37
C LEU A 414 -9.01 -17.70 -19.32
N VAL A 415 -10.30 -17.48 -19.63
CA VAL A 415 -11.40 -17.71 -18.69
C VAL A 415 -12.24 -18.88 -19.15
N GLU A 416 -12.35 -19.91 -18.30
CA GLU A 416 -13.10 -21.13 -18.54
C GLU A 416 -14.20 -21.33 -17.49
N GLU A 417 -15.32 -21.92 -17.89
CA GLU A 417 -16.33 -22.45 -16.99
C GLU A 417 -15.98 -23.90 -16.64
N ALA A 418 -16.04 -24.27 -15.35
CA ALA A 418 -15.82 -25.64 -14.94
C ALA A 418 -16.89 -26.55 -15.57
N ALA A 419 -16.47 -27.59 -16.28
CA ALA A 419 -17.39 -28.54 -16.91
C ALA A 419 -18.27 -29.21 -15.86
N GLY A 420 -19.57 -28.90 -15.86
CA GLY A 420 -20.55 -29.52 -14.95
C GLY A 420 -20.88 -28.73 -13.69
N ALA A 421 -20.41 -27.49 -13.54
CA ALA A 421 -20.96 -26.61 -12.52
C ALA A 421 -22.44 -26.31 -12.85
N PRO A 422 -23.41 -26.61 -11.95
CA PRO A 422 -24.78 -26.17 -12.15
C PRO A 422 -24.77 -24.64 -12.20
N PRO A 423 -25.65 -24.01 -13.03
CA PRO A 423 -25.76 -22.56 -13.05
C PRO A 423 -25.93 -22.07 -11.61
N ALA A 424 -25.15 -21.06 -11.22
CA ALA A 424 -25.18 -20.52 -9.88
C ALA A 424 -26.62 -20.12 -9.54
N THR A 425 -27.31 -21.01 -8.83
CA THR A 425 -28.61 -20.70 -8.24
C THR A 425 -28.31 -19.66 -7.17
N ALA A 426 -28.85 -18.47 -7.34
CA ALA A 426 -28.73 -17.40 -6.37
C ALA A 426 -29.08 -17.98 -4.99
N THR A 427 -28.04 -18.21 -4.18
CA THR A 427 -28.23 -18.70 -2.82
C THR A 427 -28.89 -17.56 -2.06
N SER A 428 -30.18 -17.69 -1.80
CA SER A 428 -30.90 -16.81 -0.93
C SER A 428 -30.17 -16.78 0.41
N VAL A 429 -29.67 -15.63 0.79
CA VAL A 429 -29.08 -15.37 2.11
C VAL A 429 -30.11 -15.82 3.15
N PRO A 430 -29.78 -16.75 4.05
CA PRO A 430 -30.66 -17.09 5.16
C PRO A 430 -30.89 -15.84 5.99
N ALA A 431 -32.17 -15.51 6.21
CA ALA A 431 -32.53 -14.43 7.11
C ALA A 431 -31.84 -14.61 8.47
N PRO A 432 -31.44 -13.53 9.16
CA PRO A 432 -30.80 -13.63 10.46
C PRO A 432 -31.69 -14.44 11.40
N ARG A 433 -31.14 -15.52 11.93
CA ARG A 433 -31.80 -16.36 12.91
C ARG A 433 -31.92 -15.55 14.18
N GLU A 434 -33.13 -15.14 14.55
CA GLU A 434 -33.43 -14.52 15.84
C GLU A 434 -32.97 -15.48 16.94
N THR A 435 -31.98 -15.08 17.71
CA THR A 435 -31.55 -15.81 18.91
C THR A 435 -32.59 -15.56 19.99
N PRO A 436 -33.23 -16.61 20.56
CA PRO A 436 -34.20 -16.38 21.63
C PRO A 436 -33.47 -15.81 22.85
N ILE A 437 -33.99 -14.70 23.35
CA ILE A 437 -33.56 -14.09 24.62
C ILE A 437 -33.97 -15.04 25.75
N VAL A 438 -32.98 -15.81 26.25
CA VAL A 438 -33.16 -16.59 27.47
C VAL A 438 -33.03 -15.63 28.66
N THR A 439 -34.15 -15.25 29.24
CA THR A 439 -34.20 -14.51 30.51
C THR A 439 -33.89 -15.50 31.62
N THR A 440 -32.65 -15.57 32.07
CA THR A 440 -32.28 -16.37 33.26
C THR A 440 -32.46 -15.51 34.47
N THR A 441 -33.52 -15.82 35.24
CA THR A 441 -33.74 -15.30 36.59
C THR A 441 -32.74 -15.96 37.53
N VAL A 442 -31.73 -15.22 38.01
CA VAL A 442 -30.78 -15.73 39.03
C VAL A 442 -31.42 -15.56 40.38
N ALA A 443 -31.79 -16.68 41.02
CA ALA A 443 -32.13 -16.74 42.43
C ALA A 443 -30.86 -16.72 43.28
N ILE A 444 -30.70 -15.72 44.10
CA ILE A 444 -29.61 -15.59 45.08
C ILE A 444 -29.93 -16.52 46.25
N THR A 445 -29.16 -17.61 46.44
CA THR A 445 -29.10 -18.33 47.71
C THR A 445 -27.73 -18.15 48.34
N ALA A 446 -27.73 -17.79 49.60
CA ALA A 446 -26.58 -17.44 50.42
C ALA A 446 -25.79 -18.68 50.88
N GLU A 447 -24.48 -18.45 51.02
CA GLU A 447 -23.52 -19.07 51.93
C GLU A 447 -23.23 -20.58 51.89
N THR A 448 -21.99 -20.89 51.54
CA THR A 448 -21.19 -21.84 52.38
C THR A 448 -19.71 -21.54 52.20
N SER A 449 -19.07 -21.15 53.29
CA SER A 449 -17.63 -20.98 53.49
C SER A 449 -16.89 -22.28 53.30
N VAL A 450 -15.86 -22.35 52.43
CA VAL A 450 -14.90 -23.46 52.33
C VAL A 450 -13.48 -22.94 52.53
N ALA A 451 -12.79 -23.61 53.46
CA ALA A 451 -11.46 -23.28 53.95
C ALA A 451 -10.33 -23.37 52.91
N LEU A 452 -9.34 -22.52 53.07
CA LEU A 452 -8.08 -22.45 52.35
C LEU A 452 -7.20 -23.67 52.65
N PRO A 453 -6.56 -24.35 51.68
CA PRO A 453 -5.52 -25.33 51.97
C PRO A 453 -4.16 -24.64 52.13
N THR A 454 -3.44 -25.14 53.14
CA THR A 454 -2.10 -24.74 53.62
C THR A 454 -1.00 -25.01 52.58
N ALA A 455 -0.11 -24.09 52.39
CA ALA A 455 1.05 -24.17 51.52
C ALA A 455 2.07 -25.23 51.99
N SER A 456 2.57 -26.05 51.06
CA SER A 456 3.75 -26.93 51.25
C SER A 456 5.05 -26.21 50.92
N PRO A 457 6.17 -26.53 51.56
CA PRO A 457 7.43 -25.78 51.47
C PRO A 457 8.18 -26.07 50.17
N ILE A 458 8.85 -24.98 49.67
CA ILE A 458 9.74 -24.96 48.51
C ILE A 458 11.06 -25.67 48.87
N PRO A 459 11.64 -26.53 48.00
CA PRO A 459 13.00 -27.05 48.19
C PRO A 459 14.04 -26.00 47.83
N THR A 460 15.04 -25.86 48.67
CA THR A 460 16.23 -24.99 48.55
C THR A 460 17.17 -25.59 47.49
N GLU A 461 17.47 -24.85 46.44
CA GLU A 461 18.49 -25.24 45.46
C GLU A 461 19.89 -24.77 45.89
N THR A 462 20.85 -25.67 45.68
CA THR A 462 22.30 -25.52 45.98
C THR A 462 22.98 -24.67 44.90
N PRO A 463 23.95 -23.81 45.21
CA PRO A 463 24.61 -22.94 44.24
C PRO A 463 25.55 -23.72 43.33
N THR A 464 25.36 -23.58 42.01
CA THR A 464 26.22 -24.11 40.95
C THR A 464 27.21 -23.03 40.46
N GLU A 465 28.37 -23.51 40.15
CA GLU A 465 29.66 -22.85 39.94
C GLU A 465 29.70 -21.66 38.94
N THR A 466 30.56 -20.72 39.24
CA THR A 466 30.98 -19.55 38.45
C THR A 466 31.68 -19.98 37.16
N PRO A 467 31.26 -19.49 35.95
CA PRO A 467 32.03 -19.73 34.75
C PRO A 467 33.25 -18.82 34.63
N THR A 468 34.36 -19.44 34.29
CA THR A 468 35.69 -18.87 34.07
C THR A 468 35.68 -17.89 32.89
N ALA A 469 36.29 -16.71 33.08
CA ALA A 469 36.46 -15.68 32.07
C ALA A 469 37.29 -16.18 30.86
N ILE A 470 36.75 -16.03 29.66
CA ILE A 470 37.46 -16.24 28.41
C ILE A 470 38.22 -14.94 28.08
N VAL A 471 39.54 -15.03 27.97
CA VAL A 471 40.43 -13.96 27.56
C VAL A 471 40.31 -13.75 26.04
N LEU A 472 39.93 -12.55 25.61
CA LEU A 472 39.87 -12.12 24.23
C LEU A 472 41.30 -11.76 23.76
N PRO A 473 41.74 -12.15 22.55
CA PRO A 473 43.06 -11.76 22.06
C PRO A 473 43.12 -10.28 21.66
N THR A 474 44.21 -9.63 22.09
CA THR A 474 44.57 -8.24 21.82
C THR A 474 44.86 -8.00 20.34
N GLU A 475 44.17 -7.08 19.72
CA GLU A 475 44.40 -6.68 18.32
C GLU A 475 45.70 -5.87 18.18
N THR A 476 46.49 -6.23 17.17
CA THR A 476 47.74 -5.56 16.77
C THR A 476 47.39 -4.30 15.96
N PRO A 477 48.06 -3.13 16.18
CA PRO A 477 47.73 -1.90 15.48
C PRO A 477 48.16 -1.96 14.00
N THR A 478 47.21 -1.72 13.11
CA THR A 478 47.43 -1.60 11.65
C THR A 478 47.92 -0.19 11.30
N ALA A 479 48.91 -0.14 10.41
CA ALA A 479 49.64 1.05 10.02
C ALA A 479 48.76 2.14 9.34
N THR A 480 49.06 3.40 9.66
CA THR A 480 48.52 4.62 9.06
C THR A 480 48.83 4.73 7.57
N PRO A 481 47.85 5.01 6.70
CA PRO A 481 48.15 5.27 5.30
C PRO A 481 48.70 6.69 5.07
N THR A 482 49.75 6.74 4.29
CA THR A 482 50.51 7.91 3.84
C THR A 482 49.66 8.76 2.87
N SER A 483 49.70 10.09 3.06
CA SER A 483 49.01 11.10 2.26
C SER A 483 49.43 11.10 0.77
N THR A 484 48.41 11.08 -0.13
CA THR A 484 48.56 11.23 -1.58
C THR A 484 48.60 12.72 -1.96
N PRO A 485 49.41 13.17 -2.93
CA PRO A 485 49.57 14.59 -3.25
C PRO A 485 48.38 15.16 -4.06
N THR A 486 48.09 16.44 -3.78
CA THR A 486 47.09 17.31 -4.39
C THR A 486 47.33 17.47 -5.90
N PRO A 487 46.28 17.36 -6.76
CA PRO A 487 46.42 17.68 -8.17
C PRO A 487 46.47 19.20 -8.43
N THR A 488 47.36 19.57 -9.31
CA THR A 488 47.64 20.92 -9.81
C THR A 488 46.49 21.47 -10.65
N ALA A 489 46.14 22.74 -10.46
CA ALA A 489 45.09 23.45 -11.17
C ALA A 489 45.38 23.58 -12.70
N THR A 490 44.36 23.29 -13.50
CA THR A 490 44.32 23.54 -14.95
C THR A 490 43.82 24.96 -15.24
N PRO A 491 44.35 25.70 -16.22
CA PRO A 491 43.99 27.06 -16.49
C PRO A 491 42.61 27.22 -17.15
N SER A 492 41.92 28.30 -16.75
CA SER A 492 40.61 28.74 -17.22
C SER A 492 40.60 29.14 -18.71
N PRO A 493 39.56 28.84 -19.49
CA PRO A 493 39.43 29.29 -20.85
C PRO A 493 38.93 30.77 -20.93
N THR A 494 39.43 31.47 -21.92
CA THR A 494 39.20 32.87 -22.31
C THR A 494 37.73 33.12 -22.70
N PRO A 495 37.14 34.27 -22.36
CA PRO A 495 35.74 34.58 -22.68
C PRO A 495 35.51 34.86 -24.17
N THR A 496 34.52 34.21 -24.75
CA THR A 496 34.03 34.44 -26.11
C THR A 496 32.98 35.55 -26.13
N ALA A 497 32.99 36.33 -27.21
CA ALA A 497 32.27 37.57 -27.42
C ALA A 497 30.75 37.53 -27.17
N THR A 498 30.29 38.62 -26.56
CA THR A 498 28.90 39.01 -26.32
C THR A 498 28.13 39.21 -27.62
N VAL A 499 27.04 38.48 -27.83
CA VAL A 499 26.05 38.73 -28.88
C VAL A 499 24.96 39.65 -28.30
N THR A 500 24.72 40.77 -28.98
CA THR A 500 23.69 41.74 -28.63
C THR A 500 22.29 41.17 -28.83
N PRO A 501 21.34 41.32 -27.89
CA PRO A 501 19.98 40.80 -28.06
C PRO A 501 19.15 41.63 -29.03
N VAL A 502 18.42 40.97 -29.92
CA VAL A 502 17.39 41.52 -30.78
C VAL A 502 16.12 41.78 -29.96
N PRO A 503 15.41 42.91 -30.12
CA PRO A 503 14.19 43.19 -29.37
C PRO A 503 13.05 42.25 -29.76
N PRO A 504 12.17 41.84 -28.80
CA PRO A 504 11.07 40.91 -29.07
C PRO A 504 9.96 41.56 -29.91
N SER A 505 9.41 40.76 -30.82
CA SER A 505 8.22 41.06 -31.61
C SER A 505 6.97 41.20 -30.73
N PRO A 506 6.00 42.05 -31.04
CA PRO A 506 4.81 42.23 -30.20
C PRO A 506 3.93 40.97 -30.22
N ALA A 507 3.41 40.60 -29.05
CA ALA A 507 2.51 39.48 -28.84
C ALA A 507 1.16 39.67 -29.56
N PRO A 508 0.54 38.58 -30.07
CA PRO A 508 -0.80 38.66 -30.65
C PRO A 508 -1.86 38.88 -29.56
N THR A 509 -2.85 39.68 -29.89
CA THR A 509 -4.03 39.99 -29.06
C THR A 509 -4.83 38.72 -28.78
N PRO A 510 -5.22 38.41 -27.52
CA PRO A 510 -6.01 37.24 -27.24
C PRO A 510 -7.44 37.35 -27.80
N ALA A 511 -7.90 36.26 -28.39
CA ALA A 511 -9.28 36.09 -28.84
C ALA A 511 -10.24 35.96 -27.62
N PRO A 512 -11.50 36.40 -27.72
CA PRO A 512 -12.45 36.35 -26.63
C PRO A 512 -12.80 34.88 -26.30
N SER A 513 -12.73 34.55 -25.01
CA SER A 513 -13.10 33.23 -24.46
C SER A 513 -14.60 32.92 -24.65
N PRO A 514 -14.98 31.69 -24.93
CA PRO A 514 -16.37 31.30 -24.98
C PRO A 514 -17.01 31.38 -23.60
N VAL A 515 -18.21 31.96 -23.53
CA VAL A 515 -19.06 32.00 -22.34
C VAL A 515 -19.65 30.60 -22.11
N VAL A 516 -19.18 29.94 -21.07
CA VAL A 516 -19.78 28.68 -20.60
C VAL A 516 -20.98 29.00 -19.70
N SER A 517 -22.18 28.67 -20.15
CA SER A 517 -23.41 28.76 -19.36
C SER A 517 -23.42 27.63 -18.33
N LEU A 518 -23.36 27.94 -17.04
CA LEU A 518 -23.54 26.98 -15.94
C LEU A 518 -25.04 26.64 -15.77
N PRO A 519 -25.40 25.40 -15.48
CA PRO A 519 -26.76 25.06 -15.10
C PRO A 519 -27.14 25.68 -13.76
N ALA A 520 -28.30 26.27 -13.69
CA ALA A 520 -28.85 26.87 -12.47
C ALA A 520 -29.17 25.76 -11.45
N GLY A 521 -28.42 25.74 -10.34
CA GLY A 521 -28.74 24.83 -9.22
C GLY A 521 -27.69 24.61 -8.16
N LEU A 522 -26.45 25.08 -8.33
CA LEU A 522 -25.42 24.94 -7.29
C LEU A 522 -25.24 26.25 -6.52
N GLY A 523 -25.47 26.23 -5.20
CA GLY A 523 -25.33 27.38 -4.33
C GLY A 523 -23.87 27.83 -4.21
N MET A 524 -23.66 29.15 -4.09
CA MET A 524 -22.37 29.83 -4.01
C MET A 524 -21.41 29.31 -2.92
N GLN A 525 -21.89 28.54 -1.94
CA GLN A 525 -21.07 27.94 -0.88
C GLN A 525 -20.23 26.75 -1.35
N SER A 526 -20.69 25.97 -2.32
CA SER A 526 -19.95 24.81 -2.84
C SER A 526 -18.73 25.18 -3.67
N VAL A 527 -18.80 26.31 -4.38
CA VAL A 527 -17.68 26.81 -5.21
C VAL A 527 -16.57 27.40 -4.34
N LEU A 528 -16.90 27.99 -3.17
CA LEU A 528 -15.90 28.56 -2.27
C LEU A 528 -15.06 27.46 -1.56
N ILE A 529 -15.65 26.30 -1.26
CA ILE A 529 -14.96 25.19 -0.60
C ILE A 529 -13.90 24.55 -1.52
N VAL A 530 -14.21 24.41 -2.80
CA VAL A 530 -13.24 23.86 -3.78
C VAL A 530 -12.07 24.82 -4.00
N LEU A 531 -12.30 26.14 -4.06
CA LEU A 531 -11.24 27.14 -4.23
C LEU A 531 -10.33 27.28 -2.98
N VAL A 532 -10.86 27.12 -1.77
CA VAL A 532 -10.06 27.19 -0.53
C VAL A 532 -9.17 25.95 -0.37
N SER A 533 -9.62 24.77 -0.76
CA SER A 533 -8.81 23.56 -0.73
C SER A 533 -7.65 23.58 -1.72
N LEU A 534 -7.84 24.15 -2.90
CA LEU A 534 -6.79 24.31 -3.91
C LEU A 534 -5.72 25.33 -3.50
N VAL A 535 -6.10 26.42 -2.80
CA VAL A 535 -5.15 27.45 -2.34
C VAL A 535 -4.32 26.96 -1.14
N ALA A 536 -4.91 26.17 -0.22
CA ALA A 536 -4.19 25.64 0.93
C ALA A 536 -3.08 24.65 0.51
N SER A 537 -3.35 23.79 -0.44
CA SER A 537 -2.35 22.84 -0.97
C SER A 537 -1.18 23.56 -1.68
N ALA A 538 -1.45 24.61 -2.44
CA ALA A 538 -0.41 25.38 -3.15
C ALA A 538 0.50 26.19 -2.22
N VAL A 539 0.00 26.67 -1.07
CA VAL A 539 0.78 27.49 -0.12
C VAL A 539 1.76 26.62 0.68
N VAL A 540 1.38 25.44 1.09
CA VAL A 540 2.25 24.52 1.85
C VAL A 540 3.42 24.03 0.99
N PHE A 541 3.19 23.70 -0.29
CA PHE A 541 4.23 23.29 -1.23
C PHE A 541 5.16 24.46 -1.64
N GLY A 542 4.63 25.65 -1.84
CA GLY A 542 5.44 26.83 -2.22
C GLY A 542 6.43 27.29 -1.15
N VAL A 543 6.12 27.12 0.12
CA VAL A 543 7.01 27.44 1.26
C VAL A 543 8.12 26.41 1.42
N TRP A 544 7.82 25.14 1.19
CA TRP A 544 8.81 24.06 1.26
C TRP A 544 9.85 24.17 0.13
N PHE A 545 9.43 24.42 -1.10
CA PHE A 545 10.30 24.55 -2.28
C PHE A 545 11.31 25.71 -2.18
N ARG A 546 10.92 26.83 -1.55
CA ARG A 546 11.84 27.97 -1.32
C ARG A 546 12.90 27.71 -0.24
N ARG A 547 12.68 26.77 0.66
CA ARG A 547 13.65 26.43 1.71
C ARG A 547 14.70 25.42 1.27
N VAL A 548 14.38 24.57 0.32
CA VAL A 548 15.31 23.53 -0.18
C VAL A 548 16.27 24.07 -1.23
N ASN A 549 15.86 25.02 -2.07
CA ASN A 549 16.69 25.61 -3.13
C ASN A 549 17.47 26.87 -2.72
N GLY A 550 17.51 27.22 -1.46
CA GLY A 550 18.18 28.41 -0.91
C GLY A 550 19.49 28.16 -0.19
N ARG A 551 20.21 27.05 -0.50
CA ARG A 551 21.62 26.86 -0.05
C ARG A 551 22.47 26.35 -1.20
#